data_6ef73753022ac51b389c32965eeb93fb
#
_entry.id   6ef73753022ac51b389c32965eeb93fb
#
_cell.length_a   1.000
_cell.length_b   1.000
_cell.length_c   1.000
_cell.angle_alpha   90.00
_cell.angle_beta   90.00
_cell.angle_gamma   90.00
#
_symmetry.space_group_name_H-M   'P 1'
#
loop_
_entity.id
_entity.type
_entity.pdbx_description
1 polymer ?
#
loop_
_entity_poly.entity_id
_entity_poly.type
_entity_poly.pdbx_seq_one_letter_code
_entity_poly.pdbx_strand_id
1 'polypeptide(L)'
;MFFTGPPPARQCRRAPAPAGHASRNHHAMQAIARLSRFVGNTFAIWVLLFAALAYYSPEHFKWLGQYIVPLLGLIMFGMGLTLSKDDFREVLHRPRDVLIGVLGQFIIMPSLAWLLTAVLDLPPEVAVGVILVGCCPGGTASNVMTFLARGDVALSVAITSVTTLLAPIVTPALIYLLASQWIEVSAAAMFWSIVQVVILPIVLGVLAQYLLREKVKVCVDALPLVSVAAIVAIVAAVVAGNQARIATSGLMIFAVVVLHNGLGLLIGYLLGRACGLGVAKRKTLSIEVGMQNSGLGVALATAHFSPLAAVPSAIFSVWHNISGPLAATLLRRFKDDEADAPAPATSAAAAR
;
A
#
# COMPACT_ATOMS: atom_id res chain seq x y z
N MET A 1 21.15 67.84 -44.41
CA MET A 1 20.51 66.51 -44.26
C MET A 1 20.66 66.14 -42.82
N PHE A 2 19.62 66.34 -42.05
CA PHE A 2 19.59 66.04 -40.62
C PHE A 2 18.88 64.69 -40.44
N PHE A 3 19.59 63.69 -39.92
CA PHE A 3 19.00 62.40 -39.46
C PHE A 3 18.62 62.52 -38.00
N THR A 4 17.29 62.56 -37.71
CA THR A 4 16.73 62.43 -36.38
C THR A 4 16.48 60.96 -36.10
N GLY A 5 17.22 60.37 -35.15
CA GLY A 5 17.02 59.00 -34.65
C GLY A 5 15.75 58.91 -33.81
N PRO A 6 15.13 57.73 -33.68
CA PRO A 6 13.90 57.53 -32.88
C PRO A 6 14.17 57.63 -31.37
N PRO A 7 13.17 58.08 -30.59
CA PRO A 7 13.33 58.25 -29.15
C PRO A 7 13.46 56.91 -28.41
N PRO A 8 14.15 56.88 -27.24
CA PRO A 8 14.36 55.63 -26.50
C PRO A 8 13.04 55.11 -25.89
N ALA A 9 12.85 53.79 -26.04
CA ALA A 9 11.70 53.07 -25.50
C ALA A 9 11.63 53.24 -23.96
N ARG A 10 10.51 53.72 -23.45
CA ARG A 10 10.21 53.76 -22.02
C ARG A 10 10.16 52.34 -21.48
N GLN A 11 11.13 51.94 -20.64
CA GLN A 11 11.06 50.74 -19.82
C GLN A 11 9.88 50.90 -18.83
N CYS A 12 8.79 50.17 -19.08
CA CYS A 12 7.74 49.96 -18.08
C CYS A 12 8.38 49.20 -16.89
N ARG A 13 8.68 49.91 -15.82
CA ARG A 13 8.97 49.31 -14.51
C ARG A 13 7.70 48.55 -14.06
N ARG A 14 7.70 47.23 -14.19
CA ARG A 14 6.72 46.37 -13.50
C ARG A 14 6.88 46.61 -11.99
N ALA A 15 5.84 47.05 -11.34
CA ALA A 15 5.78 47.14 -9.88
C ALA A 15 6.09 45.74 -9.30
N PRO A 16 6.91 45.63 -8.23
CA PRO A 16 7.15 44.35 -7.57
C PRO A 16 5.82 43.86 -6.99
N ALA A 17 5.43 42.62 -7.34
CA ALA A 17 4.31 41.94 -6.74
C ALA A 17 4.51 41.82 -5.22
N PRO A 18 3.45 41.86 -4.39
CA PRO A 18 3.58 41.80 -2.95
C PRO A 18 4.22 40.48 -2.50
N ALA A 19 5.49 40.54 -2.10
CA ALA A 19 6.36 39.41 -1.78
C ALA A 19 5.98 38.66 -0.47
N GLY A 20 4.93 39.09 0.25
CA GLY A 20 4.63 38.59 1.59
C GLY A 20 3.80 37.31 1.67
N HIS A 21 2.91 37.05 0.71
CA HIS A 21 2.03 35.85 0.76
C HIS A 21 2.61 34.64 0.08
N ALA A 22 3.38 34.78 -0.99
CA ALA A 22 3.99 33.67 -1.71
C ALA A 22 5.11 32.98 -0.89
N SER A 23 5.90 33.73 -0.13
CA SER A 23 6.98 33.18 0.69
C SER A 23 6.47 32.40 1.91
N ARG A 24 5.40 32.89 2.57
CA ARG A 24 4.78 32.20 3.72
C ARG A 24 4.19 30.85 3.33
N ASN A 25 3.50 30.77 2.19
CA ASN A 25 2.94 29.51 1.68
C ASN A 25 4.04 28.50 1.31
N HIS A 26 5.16 28.97 0.77
CA HIS A 26 6.28 28.10 0.40
C HIS A 26 6.97 27.49 1.63
N HIS A 27 7.17 28.27 2.71
CA HIS A 27 7.72 27.76 3.97
C HIS A 27 6.77 26.79 4.68
N ALA A 28 5.45 27.05 4.68
CA ALA A 28 4.46 26.13 5.24
C ALA A 28 4.43 24.78 4.48
N MET A 29 4.46 24.81 3.16
CA MET A 29 4.50 23.59 2.33
C MET A 29 5.79 22.78 2.57
N GLN A 30 6.94 23.44 2.68
CA GLN A 30 8.19 22.75 3.00
C GLN A 30 8.18 22.13 4.41
N ALA A 31 7.55 22.79 5.39
CA ALA A 31 7.40 22.26 6.74
C ALA A 31 6.49 21.01 6.75
N ILE A 32 5.36 21.05 6.04
CA ILE A 32 4.45 19.90 5.89
C ILE A 32 5.17 18.74 5.21
N ALA A 33 5.89 18.97 4.12
CA ALA A 33 6.64 17.94 3.42
C ALA A 33 7.79 17.34 4.26
N ARG A 34 8.44 18.13 5.13
CA ARG A 34 9.44 17.63 6.09
C ARG A 34 8.80 16.78 7.17
N LEU A 35 7.69 17.24 7.75
CA LEU A 35 6.92 16.51 8.76
C LEU A 35 6.40 15.19 8.20
N SER A 36 5.80 15.23 7.01
CA SER A 36 5.29 14.07 6.29
C SER A 36 6.38 13.01 6.08
N ARG A 37 7.56 13.43 5.63
CA ARG A 37 8.72 12.53 5.49
C ARG A 37 9.23 11.98 6.81
N PHE A 38 9.28 12.80 7.86
CA PHE A 38 9.70 12.35 9.19
C PHE A 38 8.73 11.30 9.74
N VAL A 39 7.42 11.61 9.73
CA VAL A 39 6.37 10.70 10.20
C VAL A 39 6.32 9.42 9.37
N GLY A 40 6.47 9.53 8.04
CA GLY A 40 6.54 8.36 7.15
C GLY A 40 7.75 7.47 7.43
N ASN A 41 8.93 8.06 7.66
CA ASN A 41 10.16 7.31 7.98
C ASN A 41 10.12 6.66 9.38
N THR A 42 9.33 7.21 10.30
CA THR A 42 9.16 6.71 11.67
C THR A 42 7.82 6.00 11.88
N PHE A 43 7.15 5.62 10.80
CA PHE A 43 5.79 5.06 10.80
C PHE A 43 5.63 3.88 11.77
N ALA A 44 6.57 2.91 11.74
CA ALA A 44 6.54 1.75 12.61
C ALA A 44 6.56 2.14 14.11
N ILE A 45 7.31 3.20 14.47
CA ILE A 45 7.40 3.69 15.85
C ILE A 45 6.04 4.22 16.30
N TRP A 46 5.36 5.01 15.46
CA TRP A 46 4.04 5.57 15.78
C TRP A 46 2.99 4.46 15.94
N VAL A 47 2.97 3.48 15.03
CA VAL A 47 2.03 2.36 15.11
C VAL A 47 2.26 1.54 16.38
N LEU A 48 3.51 1.20 16.72
CA LEU A 48 3.85 0.46 17.95
C LEU A 48 3.50 1.25 19.21
N LEU A 49 3.81 2.54 19.25
CA LEU A 49 3.51 3.41 20.37
C LEU A 49 2.01 3.46 20.65
N PHE A 50 1.21 3.76 19.61
CA PHE A 50 -0.25 3.86 19.78
C PHE A 50 -0.92 2.52 19.98
N ALA A 51 -0.39 1.43 19.42
CA ALA A 51 -0.84 0.07 19.73
C ALA A 51 -0.59 -0.27 21.21
N ALA A 52 0.58 0.06 21.76
CA ALA A 52 0.88 -0.12 23.18
C ALA A 52 -0.03 0.75 24.06
N LEU A 53 -0.20 2.04 23.73
CA LEU A 53 -1.11 2.92 24.48
C LEU A 53 -2.55 2.39 24.46
N ALA A 54 -3.02 1.92 23.31
CA ALA A 54 -4.36 1.34 23.15
C ALA A 54 -4.51 0.01 23.91
N TYR A 55 -3.45 -0.76 24.04
CA TYR A 55 -3.45 -1.99 24.84
C TYR A 55 -3.53 -1.70 26.33
N TYR A 56 -2.76 -0.74 26.84
CA TYR A 56 -2.75 -0.41 28.28
C TYR A 56 -3.91 0.51 28.70
N SER A 57 -4.48 1.29 27.78
CA SER A 57 -5.57 2.24 28.07
C SER A 57 -6.69 2.14 27.02
N PRO A 58 -7.36 0.97 26.89
CA PRO A 58 -8.28 0.70 25.79
C PRO A 58 -9.49 1.66 25.76
N GLU A 59 -9.94 2.15 26.90
CA GLU A 59 -11.11 3.02 26.99
C GLU A 59 -10.96 4.33 26.19
N HIS A 60 -9.72 4.82 26.05
CA HIS A 60 -9.44 6.04 25.31
C HIS A 60 -9.44 5.84 23.79
N PHE A 61 -9.42 4.59 23.30
CA PHE A 61 -9.31 4.27 21.86
C PHE A 61 -10.47 3.47 21.29
N LYS A 62 -11.31 2.83 22.12
CA LYS A 62 -12.45 2.01 21.65
C LYS A 62 -13.41 2.77 20.73
N TRP A 63 -13.62 4.07 20.98
CA TRP A 63 -14.49 4.91 20.17
C TRP A 63 -14.04 5.05 18.72
N LEU A 64 -12.75 4.84 18.45
CA LEU A 64 -12.20 4.85 17.08
C LEU A 64 -12.74 3.70 16.22
N GLY A 65 -13.27 2.63 16.82
CA GLY A 65 -13.79 1.47 16.10
C GLY A 65 -14.83 1.81 15.04
N GLN A 66 -15.72 2.78 15.30
CA GLN A 66 -16.71 3.27 14.35
C GLN A 66 -16.13 4.00 13.13
N TYR A 67 -14.88 4.43 13.20
CA TYR A 67 -14.19 5.16 12.14
C TYR A 67 -13.25 4.30 11.29
N ILE A 68 -13.13 3.01 11.55
CA ILE A 68 -12.24 2.11 10.77
C ILE A 68 -12.55 2.19 9.28
N VAL A 69 -13.81 2.04 8.90
CA VAL A 69 -14.26 2.09 7.50
C VAL A 69 -14.05 3.48 6.86
N PRO A 70 -14.49 4.59 7.48
CA PRO A 70 -14.19 5.92 6.97
C PRO A 70 -12.68 6.23 6.83
N LEU A 71 -11.87 5.81 7.79
CA LEU A 71 -10.42 6.02 7.75
C LEU A 71 -9.77 5.23 6.59
N LEU A 72 -10.21 4.00 6.36
CA LEU A 72 -9.76 3.24 5.19
C LEU A 72 -10.20 3.92 3.90
N GLY A 73 -11.44 4.38 3.81
CA GLY A 73 -11.94 5.14 2.66
C GLY A 73 -11.08 6.38 2.37
N LEU A 74 -10.63 7.08 3.41
CA LEU A 74 -9.72 8.22 3.27
C LEU A 74 -8.35 7.82 2.70
N ILE A 75 -7.79 6.68 3.14
CA ILE A 75 -6.54 6.12 2.59
C ILE A 75 -6.74 5.76 1.12
N MET A 76 -7.85 5.11 0.77
CA MET A 76 -8.16 4.71 -0.61
C MET A 76 -8.41 5.91 -1.52
N PHE A 77 -9.05 6.96 -1.02
CA PHE A 77 -9.19 8.24 -1.72
C PHE A 77 -7.81 8.85 -2.01
N GLY A 78 -6.92 8.86 -1.02
CA GLY A 78 -5.54 9.30 -1.19
C GLY A 78 -4.79 8.49 -2.26
N MET A 79 -4.98 7.17 -2.31
CA MET A 79 -4.46 6.33 -3.38
C MET A 79 -4.99 6.79 -4.75
N GLY A 80 -6.30 7.05 -4.86
CA GLY A 80 -6.90 7.57 -6.10
C GLY A 80 -6.31 8.90 -6.56
N LEU A 81 -5.96 9.80 -5.63
CA LEU A 81 -5.29 11.07 -5.93
C LEU A 81 -3.87 10.90 -6.52
N THR A 82 -3.23 9.76 -6.31
CA THR A 82 -1.86 9.49 -6.80
C THR A 82 -1.82 8.66 -8.07
N LEU A 83 -2.92 7.99 -8.46
CA LEU A 83 -2.99 7.19 -9.67
C LEU A 83 -2.93 8.05 -10.92
N SER A 84 -2.07 7.67 -11.87
CA SER A 84 -1.88 8.37 -13.14
C SER A 84 -2.31 7.52 -14.33
N LYS A 85 -2.49 8.16 -15.50
CA LYS A 85 -2.73 7.45 -16.75
C LYS A 85 -1.56 6.57 -17.17
N ASP A 86 -0.35 6.95 -16.79
CA ASP A 86 0.87 6.21 -17.11
C ASP A 86 0.94 4.89 -16.35
N ASP A 87 0.38 4.81 -15.13
CA ASP A 87 0.28 3.56 -14.36
C ASP A 87 -0.57 2.53 -15.09
N PHE A 88 -1.71 2.95 -15.67
CA PHE A 88 -2.55 2.06 -16.48
C PHE A 88 -1.90 1.69 -17.81
N ARG A 89 -1.14 2.61 -18.41
CA ARG A 89 -0.38 2.35 -19.63
C ARG A 89 0.69 1.30 -19.41
N GLU A 90 1.34 1.30 -18.22
CA GLU A 90 2.34 0.31 -17.85
C GLU A 90 1.78 -1.12 -17.83
N VAL A 91 0.53 -1.31 -17.38
CA VAL A 91 -0.17 -2.61 -17.44
C VAL A 91 -0.25 -3.13 -18.88
N LEU A 92 -0.52 -2.24 -19.84
CA LEU A 92 -0.63 -2.59 -21.26
C LEU A 92 0.72 -2.86 -21.92
N HIS A 93 1.81 -2.23 -21.43
CA HIS A 93 3.14 -2.41 -21.98
C HIS A 93 3.83 -3.69 -21.49
N ARG A 94 3.52 -4.15 -20.27
CA ARG A 94 4.14 -5.33 -19.65
C ARG A 94 3.11 -6.31 -19.09
N PRO A 95 2.13 -6.76 -19.90
CA PRO A 95 1.00 -7.55 -19.40
C PRO A 95 1.43 -8.88 -18.77
N ARG A 96 2.50 -9.50 -19.28
CA ARG A 96 3.06 -10.74 -18.71
C ARG A 96 3.56 -10.54 -17.28
N ASP A 97 4.36 -9.50 -17.03
CA ASP A 97 4.98 -9.28 -15.74
C ASP A 97 3.93 -8.89 -14.69
N VAL A 98 2.96 -8.05 -15.09
CA VAL A 98 1.82 -7.69 -14.25
C VAL A 98 0.96 -8.92 -13.93
N LEU A 99 0.66 -9.76 -14.92
CA LEU A 99 -0.11 -10.98 -14.71
C LEU A 99 0.58 -11.94 -13.73
N ILE A 100 1.90 -12.12 -13.85
CA ILE A 100 2.69 -12.93 -12.91
C ILE A 100 2.54 -12.37 -11.49
N GLY A 101 2.63 -11.05 -11.30
CA GLY A 101 2.46 -10.42 -9.99
C GLY A 101 1.06 -10.57 -9.43
N VAL A 102 0.03 -10.34 -10.25
CA VAL A 102 -1.38 -10.47 -9.86
C VAL A 102 -1.74 -11.91 -9.48
N LEU A 103 -1.32 -12.88 -10.29
CA LEU A 103 -1.52 -14.30 -9.97
C LEU A 103 -0.71 -14.71 -8.74
N GLY A 104 0.54 -14.24 -8.62
CA GLY A 104 1.36 -14.47 -7.44
C GLY A 104 0.67 -13.97 -6.17
N GLN A 105 0.11 -12.78 -6.20
CA GLN A 105 -0.63 -12.19 -5.08
C GLN A 105 -1.83 -13.06 -4.67
N PHE A 106 -2.72 -13.36 -5.60
CA PHE A 106 -3.99 -14.03 -5.30
C PHE A 106 -3.90 -15.57 -5.22
N ILE A 107 -2.75 -16.16 -5.52
CA ILE A 107 -2.50 -17.60 -5.34
C ILE A 107 -1.62 -17.85 -4.10
N ILE A 108 -0.47 -17.18 -4.01
CA ILE A 108 0.53 -17.48 -2.97
C ILE A 108 0.00 -17.11 -1.59
N MET A 109 -0.44 -15.87 -1.40
CA MET A 109 -0.82 -15.40 -0.07
C MET A 109 -2.08 -16.06 0.49
N PRO A 110 -3.17 -16.26 -0.28
CA PRO A 110 -4.30 -17.04 0.20
C PRO A 110 -3.96 -18.50 0.52
N SER A 111 -3.15 -19.14 -0.33
CA SER A 111 -2.75 -20.53 -0.12
C SER A 111 -1.85 -20.70 1.11
N LEU A 112 -0.92 -19.78 1.33
CA LEU A 112 -0.09 -19.75 2.54
C LEU A 112 -0.94 -19.51 3.79
N ALA A 113 -1.88 -18.58 3.74
CA ALA A 113 -2.79 -18.31 4.84
C ALA A 113 -3.58 -19.56 5.21
N TRP A 114 -4.20 -20.21 4.22
CA TRP A 114 -4.94 -21.46 4.43
C TRP A 114 -4.04 -22.57 4.96
N LEU A 115 -2.85 -22.76 4.39
CA LEU A 115 -1.90 -23.78 4.85
C LEU A 115 -1.48 -23.57 6.30
N LEU A 116 -1.13 -22.33 6.66
CA LEU A 116 -0.74 -21.99 8.04
C LEU A 116 -1.89 -22.20 9.02
N THR A 117 -3.14 -21.86 8.64
CA THR A 117 -4.30 -22.12 9.49
C THR A 117 -4.57 -23.60 9.70
N ALA A 118 -4.41 -24.42 8.65
CA ALA A 118 -4.62 -25.86 8.70
C ALA A 118 -3.51 -26.59 9.48
N VAL A 119 -2.23 -26.22 9.23
CA VAL A 119 -1.08 -26.87 9.87
C VAL A 119 -0.96 -26.52 11.36
N LEU A 120 -1.31 -25.28 11.73
CA LEU A 120 -1.20 -24.81 13.11
C LEU A 120 -2.50 -24.97 13.90
N ASP A 121 -3.53 -25.56 13.30
CA ASP A 121 -4.85 -25.80 13.92
C ASP A 121 -5.40 -24.56 14.63
N LEU A 122 -5.44 -23.43 13.88
CA LEU A 122 -5.82 -22.14 14.47
C LEU A 122 -7.30 -22.11 14.83
N PRO A 123 -7.66 -21.43 15.94
CA PRO A 123 -9.07 -21.20 16.28
C PRO A 123 -9.84 -20.58 15.10
N PRO A 124 -11.10 -20.96 14.83
CA PRO A 124 -11.86 -20.56 13.64
C PRO A 124 -11.85 -19.06 13.35
N GLU A 125 -12.05 -18.22 14.36
CA GLU A 125 -12.05 -16.76 14.19
C GLU A 125 -10.66 -16.21 13.79
N VAL A 126 -9.58 -16.78 14.32
CA VAL A 126 -8.20 -16.41 13.95
C VAL A 126 -7.88 -16.91 12.55
N ALA A 127 -8.26 -18.16 12.24
CA ALA A 127 -8.10 -18.76 10.91
C ALA A 127 -8.72 -17.90 9.82
N VAL A 128 -9.98 -17.49 10.00
CA VAL A 128 -10.69 -16.59 9.08
C VAL A 128 -9.95 -15.26 8.94
N GLY A 129 -9.46 -14.68 10.02
CA GLY A 129 -8.70 -13.43 9.99
C GLY A 129 -7.37 -13.53 9.23
N VAL A 130 -6.65 -14.65 9.37
CA VAL A 130 -5.39 -14.92 8.64
C VAL A 130 -5.68 -15.14 7.15
N ILE A 131 -6.71 -15.92 6.82
CA ILE A 131 -7.14 -16.13 5.43
C ILE A 131 -7.58 -14.82 4.81
N LEU A 132 -8.36 -14.02 5.53
CA LEU A 132 -8.85 -12.72 5.07
C LEU A 132 -7.71 -11.79 4.67
N VAL A 133 -6.68 -11.62 5.51
CA VAL A 133 -5.54 -10.77 5.16
C VAL A 133 -4.76 -11.34 3.97
N GLY A 134 -4.66 -12.66 3.85
CA GLY A 134 -4.03 -13.32 2.70
C GLY A 134 -4.79 -13.13 1.39
N CYS A 135 -6.13 -13.03 1.44
CA CYS A 135 -6.98 -12.80 0.27
C CYS A 135 -7.10 -11.32 -0.12
N CYS A 136 -6.55 -10.38 0.67
CA CYS A 136 -6.53 -8.97 0.31
C CYS A 136 -5.58 -8.69 -0.86
N PRO A 137 -5.80 -7.59 -1.61
CA PRO A 137 -4.85 -7.14 -2.63
C PRO A 137 -3.54 -6.66 -2.02
N GLY A 138 -2.55 -6.36 -2.84
CA GLY A 138 -1.28 -5.74 -2.41
C GLY A 138 -1.50 -4.42 -1.67
N GLY A 139 -0.64 -4.14 -0.70
CA GLY A 139 -0.71 -2.92 0.10
C GLY A 139 -0.01 -1.75 -0.58
N THR A 140 -0.56 -0.52 -0.51
CA THR A 140 0.06 0.67 -1.11
C THR A 140 1.48 0.99 -0.61
N ALA A 141 1.82 0.53 0.60
CA ALA A 141 3.16 0.68 1.15
C ALA A 141 4.24 -0.12 0.38
N SER A 142 3.84 -1.16 -0.38
CA SER A 142 4.75 -1.96 -1.22
C SER A 142 5.50 -1.12 -2.24
N ASN A 143 4.86 -0.10 -2.83
CA ASN A 143 5.46 0.79 -3.81
C ASN A 143 6.68 1.53 -3.24
N VAL A 144 6.57 2.01 -2.00
CA VAL A 144 7.68 2.68 -1.29
C VAL A 144 8.79 1.69 -0.96
N MET A 145 8.44 0.49 -0.52
CA MET A 145 9.42 -0.56 -0.20
C MET A 145 10.14 -1.06 -1.46
N THR A 146 9.42 -1.17 -2.58
CA THR A 146 10.01 -1.49 -3.90
C THR A 146 11.01 -0.43 -4.33
N PHE A 147 10.69 0.84 -4.15
CA PHE A 147 11.64 1.93 -4.41
C PHE A 147 12.91 1.81 -3.53
N LEU A 148 12.73 1.58 -2.23
CA LEU A 148 13.86 1.42 -1.29
C LEU A 148 14.72 0.18 -1.62
N ALA A 149 14.12 -0.90 -2.11
CA ALA A 149 14.81 -2.12 -2.53
C ALA A 149 15.54 -1.97 -3.89
N ARG A 150 15.36 -0.84 -4.58
CA ARG A 150 15.78 -0.66 -5.99
C ARG A 150 15.13 -1.70 -6.90
N GLY A 151 13.83 -1.97 -6.70
CA GLY A 151 12.97 -2.75 -7.57
C GLY A 151 12.40 -1.91 -8.71
N ASP A 152 11.55 -2.52 -9.53
CA ASP A 152 10.80 -1.87 -10.61
C ASP A 152 9.51 -1.26 -10.03
N VAL A 153 9.54 0.04 -9.75
CA VAL A 153 8.43 0.77 -9.11
C VAL A 153 7.20 0.85 -10.03
N ALA A 154 7.42 1.00 -11.34
CA ALA A 154 6.30 1.07 -12.29
C ALA A 154 5.53 -0.26 -12.32
N LEU A 155 6.24 -1.38 -12.30
CA LEU A 155 5.63 -2.70 -12.17
C LEU A 155 4.90 -2.86 -10.83
N SER A 156 5.47 -2.37 -9.72
CA SER A 156 4.85 -2.40 -8.39
C SER A 156 3.50 -1.68 -8.39
N VAL A 157 3.47 -0.43 -8.86
CA VAL A 157 2.22 0.36 -8.96
C VAL A 157 1.20 -0.32 -9.85
N ALA A 158 1.63 -0.88 -10.98
CA ALA A 158 0.74 -1.60 -11.90
C ALA A 158 0.10 -2.84 -11.24
N ILE A 159 0.88 -3.67 -10.53
CA ILE A 159 0.37 -4.86 -9.83
C ILE A 159 -0.59 -4.44 -8.70
N THR A 160 -0.20 -3.49 -7.85
CA THR A 160 -1.05 -2.99 -6.77
C THR A 160 -2.37 -2.43 -7.31
N SER A 161 -2.34 -1.67 -8.41
CA SER A 161 -3.55 -1.09 -9.03
C SER A 161 -4.48 -2.18 -9.55
N VAL A 162 -3.95 -3.15 -10.29
CA VAL A 162 -4.75 -4.25 -10.85
C VAL A 162 -5.32 -5.14 -9.75
N THR A 163 -4.53 -5.52 -8.75
CA THR A 163 -5.02 -6.34 -7.63
C THR A 163 -6.10 -5.61 -6.83
N THR A 164 -5.95 -4.30 -6.61
CA THR A 164 -6.95 -3.49 -5.91
C THR A 164 -8.26 -3.38 -6.71
N LEU A 165 -8.20 -3.20 -8.03
CA LEU A 165 -9.39 -3.16 -8.89
C LEU A 165 -10.10 -4.52 -8.98
N LEU A 166 -9.37 -5.63 -8.91
CA LEU A 166 -9.92 -6.98 -8.90
C LEU A 166 -10.44 -7.41 -7.53
N ALA A 167 -10.02 -6.74 -6.45
CA ALA A 167 -10.36 -7.12 -5.08
C ALA A 167 -11.86 -7.31 -4.80
N PRO A 168 -12.80 -6.48 -5.32
CA PRO A 168 -14.23 -6.70 -5.08
C PRO A 168 -14.73 -8.08 -5.50
N ILE A 169 -14.13 -8.66 -6.52
CA ILE A 169 -14.53 -9.98 -7.06
C ILE A 169 -13.66 -11.08 -6.45
N VAL A 170 -12.33 -10.93 -6.53
CA VAL A 170 -11.39 -12.00 -6.21
C VAL A 170 -11.31 -12.24 -4.70
N THR A 171 -11.27 -11.17 -3.89
CA THR A 171 -11.16 -11.30 -2.42
C THR A 171 -12.36 -12.04 -1.82
N PRO A 172 -13.63 -11.67 -2.07
CA PRO A 172 -14.78 -12.41 -1.55
C PRO A 172 -14.85 -13.84 -2.06
N ALA A 173 -14.52 -14.08 -3.33
CA ALA A 173 -14.52 -15.42 -3.91
C ALA A 173 -13.49 -16.34 -3.23
N LEU A 174 -12.28 -15.85 -2.99
CA LEU A 174 -11.23 -16.61 -2.29
C LEU A 174 -11.59 -16.87 -0.83
N ILE A 175 -12.15 -15.88 -0.13
CA ILE A 175 -12.58 -16.05 1.26
C ILE A 175 -13.73 -17.07 1.33
N TYR A 176 -14.71 -16.99 0.43
CA TYR A 176 -15.76 -17.98 0.35
C TYR A 176 -15.19 -19.39 0.11
N LEU A 177 -14.25 -19.52 -0.80
CA LEU A 177 -13.63 -20.83 -1.12
C LEU A 177 -12.82 -21.39 0.05
N LEU A 178 -12.05 -20.55 0.74
CA LEU A 178 -11.04 -21.01 1.70
C LEU A 178 -11.50 -20.96 3.16
N ALA A 179 -12.42 -20.06 3.52
CA ALA A 179 -12.83 -19.82 4.91
C ALA A 179 -14.22 -20.33 5.25
N SER A 180 -15.08 -20.70 4.28
CA SER A 180 -16.46 -21.12 4.54
C SER A 180 -16.60 -22.42 5.35
N GLN A 181 -15.53 -23.19 5.47
CA GLN A 181 -15.50 -24.38 6.34
C GLN A 181 -15.47 -24.03 7.85
N TRP A 182 -15.07 -22.80 8.21
CA TRP A 182 -14.99 -22.34 9.61
C TRP A 182 -16.11 -21.39 10.00
N ILE A 183 -16.60 -20.60 9.03
CA ILE A 183 -17.61 -19.56 9.29
C ILE A 183 -18.47 -19.30 8.05
N GLU A 184 -19.69 -18.86 8.25
CA GLU A 184 -20.57 -18.45 7.15
C GLU A 184 -20.04 -17.17 6.49
N VAL A 185 -19.88 -17.21 5.16
CA VAL A 185 -19.31 -16.12 4.36
C VAL A 185 -20.33 -15.63 3.33
N SER A 186 -20.74 -14.38 3.41
CA SER A 186 -21.55 -13.72 2.38
C SER A 186 -20.65 -12.99 1.37
N ALA A 187 -20.26 -13.68 0.29
CA ALA A 187 -19.44 -13.09 -0.76
C ALA A 187 -20.08 -11.86 -1.41
N ALA A 188 -21.41 -11.86 -1.57
CA ALA A 188 -22.14 -10.72 -2.14
C ALA A 188 -22.08 -9.48 -1.23
N ALA A 189 -22.27 -9.64 0.10
CA ALA A 189 -22.15 -8.53 1.03
C ALA A 189 -20.72 -7.97 1.08
N MET A 190 -19.71 -8.83 1.03
CA MET A 190 -18.30 -8.44 0.97
C MET A 190 -17.95 -7.71 -0.33
N PHE A 191 -18.47 -8.17 -1.47
CA PHE A 191 -18.30 -7.48 -2.76
C PHE A 191 -18.75 -6.01 -2.65
N TRP A 192 -19.96 -5.77 -2.16
CA TRP A 192 -20.48 -4.41 -2.02
C TRP A 192 -19.71 -3.58 -1.00
N SER A 193 -19.26 -4.18 0.10
CA SER A 193 -18.39 -3.48 1.06
C SER A 193 -17.09 -3.04 0.42
N ILE A 194 -16.43 -3.89 -0.37
CA ILE A 194 -15.17 -3.52 -1.05
C ILE A 194 -15.42 -2.44 -2.10
N VAL A 195 -16.51 -2.53 -2.87
CA VAL A 195 -16.88 -1.47 -3.81
C VAL A 195 -17.02 -0.12 -3.10
N GLN A 196 -17.73 -0.08 -1.97
CA GLN A 196 -17.97 1.16 -1.23
C GLN A 196 -16.71 1.71 -0.53
N VAL A 197 -15.88 0.83 0.05
CA VAL A 197 -14.76 1.24 0.91
C VAL A 197 -13.46 1.40 0.12
N VAL A 198 -13.33 0.75 -1.05
CA VAL A 198 -12.12 0.77 -1.87
C VAL A 198 -12.38 1.47 -3.20
N ILE A 199 -13.27 0.91 -4.04
CA ILE A 199 -13.42 1.39 -5.42
C ILE A 199 -14.00 2.80 -5.47
N LEU A 200 -15.09 3.06 -4.75
CA LEU A 200 -15.72 4.37 -4.75
C LEU A 200 -14.77 5.48 -4.30
N PRO A 201 -14.04 5.37 -3.17
CA PRO A 201 -13.06 6.39 -2.78
C PRO A 201 -11.92 6.56 -3.79
N ILE A 202 -11.41 5.49 -4.40
CA ILE A 202 -10.38 5.57 -5.44
C ILE A 202 -10.90 6.35 -6.65
N VAL A 203 -12.11 6.02 -7.13
CA VAL A 203 -12.72 6.73 -8.27
C VAL A 203 -12.92 8.22 -7.95
N LEU A 204 -13.40 8.54 -6.75
CA LEU A 204 -13.53 9.91 -6.29
C LEU A 204 -12.17 10.63 -6.21
N GLY A 205 -11.12 9.94 -5.78
CA GLY A 205 -9.76 10.47 -5.75
C GLY A 205 -9.23 10.78 -7.16
N VAL A 206 -9.36 9.84 -8.10
CA VAL A 206 -8.99 10.04 -9.51
C VAL A 206 -9.77 11.19 -10.13
N LEU A 207 -11.08 11.27 -9.87
CA LEU A 207 -11.91 12.36 -10.35
C LEU A 207 -11.48 13.71 -9.77
N ALA A 208 -11.21 13.77 -8.47
CA ALA A 208 -10.71 14.98 -7.81
C ALA A 208 -9.35 15.41 -8.39
N GLN A 209 -8.44 14.47 -8.65
CA GLN A 209 -7.16 14.75 -9.31
C GLN A 209 -7.38 15.35 -10.71
N TYR A 210 -8.31 14.78 -11.49
CA TYR A 210 -8.60 15.26 -12.84
C TYR A 210 -9.23 16.66 -12.83
N LEU A 211 -10.16 16.94 -11.91
CA LEU A 211 -10.89 18.21 -11.83
C LEU A 211 -10.05 19.35 -11.20
N LEU A 212 -9.29 19.05 -10.16
CA LEU A 212 -8.61 20.06 -9.33
C LEU A 212 -7.13 20.27 -9.72
N ARG A 213 -6.54 19.37 -10.51
CA ARG A 213 -5.18 19.46 -11.09
C ARG A 213 -4.12 20.03 -10.11
N GLU A 214 -3.69 21.29 -10.34
CA GLU A 214 -2.63 21.94 -9.55
C GLU A 214 -2.97 22.09 -8.05
N LYS A 215 -4.26 22.22 -7.69
CA LYS A 215 -4.68 22.35 -6.29
C LYS A 215 -4.49 21.06 -5.51
N VAL A 216 -4.54 19.90 -6.19
CA VAL A 216 -4.34 18.58 -5.58
C VAL A 216 -2.88 18.37 -5.19
N LYS A 217 -1.90 18.97 -5.88
CA LYS A 217 -0.47 18.79 -5.55
C LYS A 217 -0.16 19.10 -4.09
N VAL A 218 -0.77 20.15 -3.54
CA VAL A 218 -0.60 20.49 -2.11
C VAL A 218 -1.14 19.39 -1.19
N CYS A 219 -2.26 18.77 -1.58
CA CYS A 219 -2.86 17.67 -0.82
C CYS A 219 -2.02 16.40 -0.92
N VAL A 220 -1.43 16.11 -2.08
CA VAL A 220 -0.59 14.93 -2.31
C VAL A 220 0.62 14.90 -1.37
N ASP A 221 1.24 16.05 -1.10
CA ASP A 221 2.37 16.14 -0.17
C ASP A 221 1.98 15.82 1.30
N ALA A 222 0.71 16.01 1.66
CA ALA A 222 0.18 15.70 2.98
C ALA A 222 -0.37 14.26 3.11
N LEU A 223 -0.62 13.56 1.98
CA LEU A 223 -1.22 12.22 1.98
C LEU A 223 -0.45 11.20 2.84
N PRO A 224 0.90 11.13 2.83
CA PRO A 224 1.61 10.19 3.69
C PRO A 224 1.30 10.43 5.18
N LEU A 225 1.19 11.68 5.61
CA LEU A 225 0.85 12.02 6.99
C LEU A 225 -0.57 11.57 7.34
N VAL A 226 -1.54 11.85 6.46
CA VAL A 226 -2.94 11.44 6.62
C VAL A 226 -3.06 9.91 6.66
N SER A 227 -2.39 9.22 5.75
CA SER A 227 -2.40 7.75 5.69
C SER A 227 -1.79 7.14 6.95
N VAL A 228 -0.66 7.65 7.44
CA VAL A 228 -0.04 7.19 8.69
C VAL A 228 -0.97 7.39 9.87
N ALA A 229 -1.55 8.59 10.02
CA ALA A 229 -2.49 8.88 11.11
C ALA A 229 -3.72 7.95 11.07
N ALA A 230 -4.28 7.71 9.87
CA ALA A 230 -5.42 6.83 9.70
C ALA A 230 -5.07 5.37 10.04
N ILE A 231 -3.93 4.84 9.59
CA ILE A 231 -3.50 3.47 9.91
C ILE A 231 -3.22 3.32 11.40
N VAL A 232 -2.56 4.29 12.02
CA VAL A 232 -2.31 4.30 13.47
C VAL A 232 -3.63 4.25 14.24
N ALA A 233 -4.61 5.06 13.86
CA ALA A 233 -5.93 5.07 14.47
C ALA A 233 -6.68 3.73 14.29
N ILE A 234 -6.63 3.13 13.09
CA ILE A 234 -7.22 1.82 12.79
C ILE A 234 -6.60 0.73 13.68
N VAL A 235 -5.27 0.67 13.75
CA VAL A 235 -4.57 -0.32 14.58
C VAL A 235 -4.89 -0.12 16.06
N ALA A 236 -4.87 1.11 16.56
CA ALA A 236 -5.22 1.43 17.94
C ALA A 236 -6.66 1.01 18.28
N ALA A 237 -7.62 1.26 17.38
CA ALA A 237 -9.01 0.83 17.54
C ALA A 237 -9.14 -0.69 17.68
N VAL A 238 -8.48 -1.47 16.81
CA VAL A 238 -8.52 -2.94 16.85
C VAL A 238 -7.85 -3.47 18.11
N VAL A 239 -6.70 -2.93 18.49
CA VAL A 239 -5.99 -3.36 19.71
C VAL A 239 -6.84 -3.07 20.94
N ALA A 240 -7.43 -1.88 21.06
CA ALA A 240 -8.30 -1.51 22.18
C ALA A 240 -9.55 -2.37 22.26
N GLY A 241 -10.16 -2.71 21.12
CA GLY A 241 -11.35 -3.57 21.07
C GLY A 241 -11.07 -5.04 21.38
N ASN A 242 -9.83 -5.50 21.30
CA ASN A 242 -9.44 -6.91 21.44
C ASN A 242 -8.37 -7.15 22.51
N GLN A 243 -8.15 -6.23 23.44
CA GLN A 243 -7.07 -6.28 24.43
C GLN A 243 -6.98 -7.65 25.14
N ALA A 244 -8.08 -8.15 25.72
CA ALA A 244 -8.09 -9.42 26.45
C ALA A 244 -7.74 -10.62 25.56
N ARG A 245 -8.19 -10.63 24.30
CA ARG A 245 -7.91 -11.71 23.34
C ARG A 245 -6.46 -11.65 22.83
N ILE A 246 -5.92 -10.44 22.65
CA ILE A 246 -4.52 -10.24 22.31
C ILE A 246 -3.61 -10.72 23.45
N ALA A 247 -3.99 -10.52 24.70
CA ALA A 247 -3.23 -11.00 25.85
C ALA A 247 -3.06 -12.53 25.86
N THR A 248 -4.07 -13.27 25.39
CA THR A 248 -4.04 -14.75 25.38
C THR A 248 -3.52 -15.35 24.07
N SER A 249 -3.83 -14.76 22.92
CA SER A 249 -3.55 -15.35 21.60
C SER A 249 -2.59 -14.52 20.75
N GLY A 250 -2.21 -13.33 21.21
CA GLY A 250 -1.45 -12.37 20.41
C GLY A 250 -0.08 -12.87 19.95
N LEU A 251 0.64 -13.61 20.79
CA LEU A 251 1.94 -14.18 20.42
C LEU A 251 1.83 -15.21 19.30
N MET A 252 0.82 -16.09 19.35
CA MET A 252 0.53 -17.06 18.31
C MET A 252 0.18 -16.36 16.99
N ILE A 253 -0.75 -15.39 17.05
CA ILE A 253 -1.16 -14.61 15.86
C ILE A 253 0.04 -13.85 15.28
N PHE A 254 0.89 -13.27 16.12
CA PHE A 254 2.10 -12.59 15.69
C PHE A 254 3.05 -13.55 14.96
N ALA A 255 3.30 -14.74 15.50
CA ALA A 255 4.16 -15.75 14.87
C ALA A 255 3.60 -16.16 13.49
N VAL A 256 2.29 -16.39 13.38
CA VAL A 256 1.62 -16.70 12.10
C VAL A 256 1.79 -15.56 11.09
N VAL A 257 1.59 -14.32 11.51
CA VAL A 257 1.75 -13.14 10.65
C VAL A 257 3.20 -13.00 10.16
N VAL A 258 4.18 -13.20 11.05
CA VAL A 258 5.61 -13.17 10.68
C VAL A 258 5.93 -14.23 9.64
N LEU A 259 5.46 -15.46 9.84
CA LEU A 259 5.64 -16.57 8.89
C LEU A 259 4.94 -16.28 7.56
N HIS A 260 3.68 -15.84 7.60
CA HIS A 260 2.88 -15.54 6.40
C HIS A 260 3.55 -14.45 5.55
N ASN A 261 3.94 -13.32 6.15
CA ASN A 261 4.64 -12.24 5.47
C ASN A 261 6.01 -12.69 4.96
N GLY A 262 6.82 -13.35 5.81
CA GLY A 262 8.17 -13.80 5.45
C GLY A 262 8.18 -14.81 4.31
N LEU A 263 7.27 -15.80 4.35
CA LEU A 263 7.10 -16.78 3.26
C LEU A 263 6.57 -16.11 1.99
N GLY A 264 5.64 -15.15 2.11
CA GLY A 264 5.16 -14.35 0.98
C GLY A 264 6.29 -13.59 0.27
N LEU A 265 7.15 -12.91 1.04
CA LEU A 265 8.34 -12.23 0.51
C LEU A 265 9.28 -13.20 -0.21
N LEU A 266 9.56 -14.34 0.40
CA LEU A 266 10.46 -15.36 -0.16
C LEU A 266 9.89 -15.97 -1.44
N ILE A 267 8.66 -16.48 -1.38
CA ILE A 267 8.04 -17.18 -2.51
C ILE A 267 7.77 -16.20 -3.66
N GLY A 268 7.40 -14.94 -3.38
CA GLY A 268 7.29 -13.89 -4.40
C GLY A 268 8.61 -13.65 -5.14
N TYR A 269 9.73 -13.62 -4.43
CA TYR A 269 11.05 -13.55 -5.07
C TYR A 269 11.36 -14.76 -5.93
N LEU A 270 11.11 -15.97 -5.40
CA LEU A 270 11.35 -17.23 -6.10
C LEU A 270 10.45 -17.38 -7.33
N LEU A 271 9.19 -16.92 -7.26
CA LEU A 271 8.29 -16.86 -8.42
C LEU A 271 8.90 -16.01 -9.54
N GLY A 272 9.36 -14.79 -9.21
CA GLY A 272 10.02 -13.94 -10.19
C GLY A 272 11.25 -14.58 -10.81
N ARG A 273 12.04 -15.33 -10.01
CA ARG A 273 13.20 -16.07 -10.49
C ARG A 273 12.79 -17.22 -11.40
N ALA A 274 11.78 -18.01 -11.02
CA ALA A 274 11.27 -19.14 -11.79
C ALA A 274 10.67 -18.69 -13.14
N CYS A 275 10.06 -17.48 -13.20
CA CYS A 275 9.53 -16.89 -14.42
C CYS A 275 10.60 -16.21 -15.30
N GLY A 276 11.87 -16.25 -14.91
CA GLY A 276 12.98 -15.66 -15.69
C GLY A 276 13.01 -14.12 -15.66
N LEU A 277 12.43 -13.48 -14.62
CA LEU A 277 12.44 -12.02 -14.51
C LEU A 277 13.81 -11.52 -14.01
N GLY A 278 14.22 -10.33 -14.45
CA GLY A 278 15.44 -9.66 -13.96
C GLY A 278 15.34 -9.31 -12.47
N VAL A 279 16.46 -9.09 -11.81
CA VAL A 279 16.55 -8.94 -10.34
C VAL A 279 15.68 -7.79 -9.82
N ALA A 280 15.58 -6.66 -10.53
CA ALA A 280 14.70 -5.57 -10.12
C ALA A 280 13.22 -6.00 -10.02
N LYS A 281 12.73 -6.77 -10.99
CA LYS A 281 11.36 -7.31 -10.99
C LYS A 281 11.15 -8.42 -9.96
N ARG A 282 12.17 -9.27 -9.70
CA ARG A 282 12.12 -10.28 -8.62
C ARG A 282 11.93 -9.61 -7.25
N LYS A 283 12.64 -8.50 -6.99
CA LYS A 283 12.48 -7.69 -5.78
C LYS A 283 11.08 -7.11 -5.69
N THR A 284 10.55 -6.60 -6.80
CA THR A 284 9.18 -6.08 -6.89
C THR A 284 8.16 -7.16 -6.53
N LEU A 285 8.24 -8.34 -7.14
CA LEU A 285 7.32 -9.43 -6.85
C LEU A 285 7.43 -9.90 -5.39
N SER A 286 8.65 -9.97 -4.85
CA SER A 286 8.86 -10.29 -3.43
C SER A 286 8.04 -9.35 -2.53
N ILE A 287 8.18 -8.06 -2.75
CA ILE A 287 7.54 -7.04 -1.90
C ILE A 287 6.03 -6.98 -2.14
N GLU A 288 5.58 -7.01 -3.40
CA GLU A 288 4.15 -6.97 -3.75
C GLU A 288 3.40 -8.16 -3.14
N VAL A 289 3.91 -9.38 -3.32
CA VAL A 289 3.29 -10.60 -2.77
C VAL A 289 3.35 -10.60 -1.24
N GLY A 290 4.46 -10.20 -0.64
CA GLY A 290 4.63 -10.23 0.81
C GLY A 290 3.83 -9.15 1.56
N MET A 291 3.48 -8.03 0.94
CA MET A 291 2.85 -6.90 1.62
C MET A 291 1.38 -6.74 1.24
N GLN A 292 0.51 -6.90 2.22
CA GLN A 292 -0.94 -6.93 2.03
C GLN A 292 -1.61 -5.58 2.34
N ASN A 293 -2.77 -5.32 1.73
CA ASN A 293 -3.68 -4.27 2.17
C ASN A 293 -4.39 -4.69 3.48
N SER A 294 -3.64 -4.67 4.55
CA SER A 294 -4.10 -5.07 5.88
C SER A 294 -5.19 -4.17 6.44
N GLY A 295 -5.27 -2.90 6.00
CA GLY A 295 -6.36 -1.99 6.35
C GLY A 295 -7.71 -2.50 5.80
N LEU A 296 -7.73 -2.99 4.57
CA LEU A 296 -8.90 -3.65 3.99
C LEU A 296 -9.26 -4.91 4.78
N GLY A 297 -8.27 -5.72 5.16
CA GLY A 297 -8.49 -6.90 5.99
C GLY A 297 -9.16 -6.56 7.33
N VAL A 298 -8.70 -5.50 8.01
CA VAL A 298 -9.35 -5.01 9.24
C VAL A 298 -10.79 -4.57 8.98
N ALA A 299 -11.04 -3.77 7.95
CA ALA A 299 -12.36 -3.24 7.65
C ALA A 299 -13.37 -4.36 7.33
N LEU A 300 -12.96 -5.34 6.50
CA LEU A 300 -13.82 -6.48 6.16
C LEU A 300 -14.06 -7.40 7.37
N ALA A 301 -13.02 -7.66 8.17
CA ALA A 301 -13.17 -8.45 9.40
C ALA A 301 -14.17 -7.81 10.36
N THR A 302 -14.05 -6.50 10.56
CA THR A 302 -14.94 -5.74 11.46
C THR A 302 -16.38 -5.70 10.95
N ALA A 303 -16.58 -5.64 9.62
CA ALA A 303 -17.90 -5.51 9.01
C ALA A 303 -18.62 -6.85 8.85
N HIS A 304 -17.91 -7.96 8.64
CA HIS A 304 -18.50 -9.24 8.22
C HIS A 304 -18.25 -10.40 9.18
N PHE A 305 -17.31 -10.27 10.12
CA PHE A 305 -16.88 -11.35 10.99
C PHE A 305 -16.81 -10.89 12.46
N SER A 306 -16.11 -11.65 13.29
CA SER A 306 -15.92 -11.27 14.70
C SER A 306 -14.82 -10.24 14.87
N PRO A 307 -14.82 -9.47 15.97
CA PRO A 307 -13.73 -8.56 16.29
C PRO A 307 -12.36 -9.23 16.34
N LEU A 308 -12.28 -10.51 16.74
CA LEU A 308 -11.02 -11.26 16.78
C LEU A 308 -10.46 -11.52 15.38
N ALA A 309 -11.30 -11.69 14.37
CA ALA A 309 -10.87 -11.85 12.98
C ALA A 309 -10.12 -10.60 12.41
N ALA A 310 -10.30 -9.42 13.02
CA ALA A 310 -9.56 -8.22 12.65
C ALA A 310 -8.11 -8.20 13.19
N VAL A 311 -7.82 -8.96 14.24
CA VAL A 311 -6.51 -8.92 14.92
C VAL A 311 -5.36 -9.37 14.02
N PRO A 312 -5.42 -10.46 13.23
CA PRO A 312 -4.37 -10.83 12.30
C PRO A 312 -4.02 -9.71 11.32
N SER A 313 -5.02 -9.05 10.74
CA SER A 313 -4.82 -7.92 9.82
C SER A 313 -4.20 -6.70 10.52
N ALA A 314 -4.60 -6.40 11.75
CA ALA A 314 -4.00 -5.30 12.52
C ALA A 314 -2.54 -5.58 12.89
N ILE A 315 -2.22 -6.80 13.33
CA ILE A 315 -0.83 -7.22 13.61
C ILE A 315 -0.02 -7.20 12.31
N PHE A 316 -0.60 -7.61 11.18
CA PHE A 316 0.04 -7.54 9.88
C PHE A 316 0.37 -6.09 9.49
N SER A 317 -0.54 -5.13 9.78
CA SER A 317 -0.28 -3.69 9.58
C SER A 317 0.95 -3.20 10.33
N VAL A 318 1.14 -3.67 11.57
CA VAL A 318 2.34 -3.34 12.36
C VAL A 318 3.56 -4.01 11.75
N TRP A 319 3.48 -5.33 11.55
CA TRP A 319 4.62 -6.14 11.17
C TRP A 319 5.17 -5.81 9.78
N HIS A 320 4.33 -5.68 8.76
CA HIS A 320 4.82 -5.43 7.41
C HIS A 320 5.51 -4.06 7.26
N ASN A 321 5.23 -3.11 8.15
CA ASN A 321 5.92 -1.83 8.20
C ASN A 321 7.27 -1.88 8.96
N ILE A 322 7.57 -3.00 9.61
CA ILE A 322 8.89 -3.33 10.17
C ILE A 322 9.64 -4.22 9.18
N SER A 323 9.01 -5.30 8.74
CA SER A 323 9.63 -6.28 7.84
C SER A 323 9.88 -5.73 6.44
N GLY A 324 9.03 -4.82 5.93
CA GLY A 324 9.18 -4.19 4.63
C GLY A 324 10.52 -3.45 4.46
N PRO A 325 10.86 -2.47 5.33
CA PRO A 325 12.16 -1.81 5.32
C PRO A 325 13.34 -2.77 5.50
N LEU A 326 13.19 -3.80 6.34
CA LEU A 326 14.21 -4.85 6.53
C LEU A 326 14.41 -5.65 5.24
N ALA A 327 13.32 -6.12 4.63
CA ALA A 327 13.34 -6.82 3.35
C ALA A 327 13.91 -5.95 2.22
N ALA A 328 13.50 -4.69 2.13
CA ALA A 328 14.02 -3.75 1.15
C ALA A 328 15.54 -3.55 1.30
N THR A 329 16.04 -3.43 2.53
CA THR A 329 17.46 -3.30 2.82
C THR A 329 18.25 -4.57 2.43
N LEU A 330 17.69 -5.74 2.69
CA LEU A 330 18.27 -7.02 2.30
C LEU A 330 18.28 -7.18 0.78
N LEU A 331 17.13 -6.98 0.14
CA LEU A 331 16.96 -7.12 -1.31
C LEU A 331 17.82 -6.12 -2.10
N ARG A 332 18.09 -4.94 -1.53
CA ARG A 332 18.97 -3.94 -2.15
C ARG A 332 20.39 -4.45 -2.40
N ARG A 333 20.84 -5.47 -1.65
CA ARG A 333 22.16 -6.08 -1.81
C ARG A 333 22.24 -6.99 -3.03
N PHE A 334 21.11 -7.51 -3.53
CA PHE A 334 21.08 -8.34 -4.72
C PHE A 334 21.26 -7.45 -5.96
N LYS A 335 22.25 -7.79 -6.79
CA LYS A 335 22.58 -7.10 -8.05
C LYS A 335 22.30 -8.07 -9.18
N ASP A 336 22.05 -7.53 -10.39
CA ASP A 336 22.09 -8.35 -11.59
C ASP A 336 23.51 -8.87 -11.76
N ASP A 337 23.67 -10.19 -11.95
CA ASP A 337 24.92 -10.74 -12.46
C ASP A 337 25.09 -10.19 -13.88
N GLU A 338 26.33 -9.83 -14.28
CA GLU A 338 26.62 -9.26 -15.60
C GLU A 338 26.12 -10.15 -16.77
N ALA A 339 25.84 -11.42 -16.50
CA ALA A 339 25.26 -12.38 -17.45
C ALA A 339 23.77 -12.15 -17.78
N ASP A 340 23.01 -11.40 -16.96
CA ASP A 340 21.59 -11.07 -17.17
C ASP A 340 21.40 -9.67 -17.82
N ALA A 341 22.46 -8.95 -18.15
CA ALA A 341 22.38 -7.69 -18.89
C ALA A 341 21.86 -7.98 -20.31
N PRO A 342 20.83 -7.27 -20.80
CA PRO A 342 20.41 -7.40 -22.19
C PRO A 342 21.63 -7.06 -23.06
N ALA A 343 21.92 -7.94 -24.02
CA ALA A 343 23.03 -7.74 -24.97
C ALA A 343 22.95 -6.31 -25.53
N PRO A 344 24.07 -5.55 -25.56
CA PRO A 344 24.07 -4.20 -26.11
C PRO A 344 23.52 -4.29 -27.51
N ALA A 345 22.48 -3.47 -27.81
CA ALA A 345 21.92 -3.36 -29.14
C ALA A 345 23.11 -3.07 -30.09
N THR A 346 23.51 -4.08 -30.84
CA THR A 346 24.54 -3.96 -31.87
C THR A 346 24.10 -2.84 -32.81
N SER A 347 24.82 -1.73 -32.72
CA SER A 347 24.68 -0.60 -33.65
C SER A 347 25.05 -1.10 -35.07
N ALA A 348 24.06 -1.64 -35.76
CA ALA A 348 24.11 -1.93 -37.19
C ALA A 348 23.82 -0.64 -37.99
N ALA A 349 24.61 0.42 -37.73
CA ALA A 349 24.50 1.67 -38.49
C ALA A 349 25.89 2.32 -38.65
N ALA A 350 26.89 1.53 -39.10
CA ALA A 350 28.14 2.09 -39.54
C ALA A 350 28.75 1.23 -40.67
N ALA A 351 27.98 1.05 -41.74
CA ALA A 351 28.51 0.60 -43.03
C ALA A 351 27.43 0.73 -44.12
N ARG A 352 27.22 1.99 -44.61
CA ARG A 352 26.87 2.28 -46.00
C ARG A 352 26.97 3.79 -46.22
#